data_fee7e2bfc3849eff2f8a55f6bb9c012d
#
_entry.id   fee7e2bfc3849eff2f8a55f6bb9c012d
#
_cell.length_a   1.000
_cell.length_b   1.000
_cell.length_c   1.000
_cell.angle_alpha   90.00
_cell.angle_beta   90.00
_cell.angle_gamma   90.00
#
_symmetry.space_group_name_H-M   'P 1'
#
loop_
_entity.id
_entity.type
_entity.pdbx_description
1 polymer ?
#
loop_
_entity_poly.entity_id
_entity_poly.type
_entity_poly.pdbx_seq_one_letter_code
_entity_poly.pdbx_strand_id
1 'polypeptide(L)'
;IDSILPIPPQPQPMNPAMENKIALTGGVVQAFPQQDHKAHMETHLAIISTPSVQTNPQAMITLQGHIQEHIGLLAEQQAQQMVMEQAGPEVQQNPEAMQMLQPAIERQAAMLIADMTEQYAQTLEPQEEPQDPLVAIRQQELQLKAADLDRKSQEFEVKQGLEADRDAMDAQLANRRIELQEEALADKTRVAEDRVQTQRDIAALNARMKGTG
;
A
#
# COMPACT_ATOMS: atom_id res chain seq x y z
N ILE A 1 -56.74 4.77 19.91
CA ILE A 1 -56.53 3.82 18.79
C ILE A 1 -55.07 3.45 18.86
N ASP A 2 -54.78 2.33 19.59
CA ASP A 2 -53.45 1.79 19.70
C ASP A 2 -53.07 1.20 18.32
N SER A 3 -52.17 1.88 17.65
CA SER A 3 -51.58 1.39 16.41
C SER A 3 -50.68 0.20 16.77
N ILE A 4 -51.21 -1.02 16.63
CA ILE A 4 -50.42 -2.24 16.74
C ILE A 4 -49.51 -2.26 15.52
N LEU A 5 -48.25 -1.82 15.70
CA LEU A 5 -47.23 -2.04 14.68
C LEU A 5 -47.05 -3.55 14.49
N PRO A 6 -47.08 -4.07 13.27
CA PRO A 6 -46.83 -5.49 13.02
C PRO A 6 -45.44 -5.85 13.57
N ILE A 7 -45.40 -6.85 14.42
CA ILE A 7 -44.13 -7.41 14.89
C ILE A 7 -43.36 -7.92 13.66
N PRO A 8 -42.14 -7.46 13.42
CA PRO A 8 -41.38 -7.95 12.27
C PRO A 8 -41.22 -9.47 12.38
N PRO A 9 -41.31 -10.22 11.28
CA PRO A 9 -41.14 -11.66 11.30
C PRO A 9 -39.77 -12.00 11.89
N GLN A 10 -39.79 -12.93 12.86
CA GLN A 10 -38.56 -13.42 13.49
C GLN A 10 -37.69 -14.13 12.42
N PRO A 11 -36.36 -13.88 12.38
CA PRO A 11 -35.48 -14.62 11.48
C PRO A 11 -35.61 -16.11 11.75
N GLN A 12 -35.63 -16.91 10.72
CA GLN A 12 -35.71 -18.37 10.80
C GLN A 12 -34.55 -19.01 10.07
N PRO A 13 -34.10 -20.21 10.51
CA PRO A 13 -33.07 -20.96 9.79
C PRO A 13 -33.47 -21.20 8.33
N MET A 14 -32.56 -20.91 7.42
CA MET A 14 -32.75 -21.11 5.99
C MET A 14 -31.65 -22.02 5.44
N ASN A 15 -31.85 -22.53 4.24
CA ASN A 15 -30.75 -23.22 3.55
C ASN A 15 -29.76 -22.22 2.96
N PRO A 16 -28.47 -22.58 2.80
CA PRO A 16 -27.43 -21.63 2.39
C PRO A 16 -27.65 -21.01 1.01
N ALA A 17 -28.35 -21.71 0.09
CA ALA A 17 -28.64 -21.15 -1.23
C ALA A 17 -29.67 -20.01 -1.17
N MET A 18 -30.63 -20.07 -0.23
CA MET A 18 -31.57 -18.98 0.00
C MET A 18 -30.90 -17.80 0.69
N GLU A 19 -30.02 -18.04 1.65
CA GLU A 19 -29.21 -17.02 2.32
C GLU A 19 -28.32 -16.28 1.31
N ASN A 20 -27.66 -17.01 0.41
CA ASN A 20 -26.90 -16.43 -0.70
C ASN A 20 -27.75 -15.47 -1.56
N LYS A 21 -28.97 -15.88 -1.91
CA LYS A 21 -29.87 -15.04 -2.69
C LYS A 21 -30.28 -13.78 -1.96
N ILE A 22 -30.54 -13.88 -0.65
CA ILE A 22 -30.89 -12.73 0.18
C ILE A 22 -29.70 -11.76 0.30
N ALA A 23 -28.48 -12.28 0.51
CA ALA A 23 -27.28 -11.47 0.57
C ALA A 23 -26.99 -10.72 -0.75
N LEU A 24 -27.21 -11.38 -1.91
CA LEU A 24 -27.06 -10.75 -3.21
C LEU A 24 -28.06 -9.59 -3.46
N THR A 25 -29.22 -9.64 -2.82
CA THR A 25 -30.26 -8.59 -2.90
C THR A 25 -30.13 -7.53 -1.80
N GLY A 26 -29.08 -7.58 -0.98
CA GLY A 26 -28.82 -6.63 0.10
C GLY A 26 -29.60 -6.91 1.39
N GLY A 27 -30.22 -8.09 1.50
CA GLY A 27 -30.89 -8.54 2.73
C GLY A 27 -29.89 -8.99 3.81
N VAL A 28 -30.39 -9.08 5.04
CA VAL A 28 -29.64 -9.57 6.19
C VAL A 28 -29.90 -11.07 6.36
N VAL A 29 -28.84 -11.82 6.64
CA VAL A 29 -28.85 -13.25 6.93
C VAL A 29 -28.28 -13.45 8.35
N GLN A 30 -28.66 -14.52 9.00
CA GLN A 30 -28.25 -14.84 10.37
C GLN A 30 -28.03 -16.35 10.50
N ALA A 31 -26.94 -16.74 11.15
CA ALA A 31 -26.67 -18.14 11.46
C ALA A 31 -27.42 -18.59 12.73
N PHE A 32 -27.79 -19.86 12.76
CA PHE A 32 -28.54 -20.48 13.88
C PHE A 32 -27.82 -21.75 14.36
N PRO A 33 -27.83 -22.03 15.68
CA PRO A 33 -27.07 -23.15 16.26
C PRO A 33 -27.41 -24.54 15.70
N GLN A 34 -28.60 -24.71 15.09
CA GLN A 34 -29.06 -26.01 14.57
C GLN A 34 -28.69 -26.26 13.10
N GLN A 35 -28.04 -25.29 12.45
CA GLN A 35 -27.62 -25.42 11.05
C GLN A 35 -26.37 -26.28 10.93
N ASP A 36 -26.19 -26.91 9.77
CA ASP A 36 -24.91 -27.53 9.40
C ASP A 36 -23.93 -26.42 8.98
N HIS A 37 -23.21 -25.88 9.97
CA HIS A 37 -22.31 -24.75 9.77
C HIS A 37 -21.23 -25.02 8.71
N LYS A 38 -20.73 -26.26 8.64
CA LYS A 38 -19.71 -26.61 7.66
C LYS A 38 -20.25 -26.56 6.24
N ALA A 39 -21.41 -27.17 6.00
CA ALA A 39 -22.07 -27.14 4.70
C ALA A 39 -22.48 -25.72 4.28
N HIS A 40 -22.92 -24.87 5.22
CA HIS A 40 -23.22 -23.47 4.97
C HIS A 40 -21.97 -22.71 4.54
N MET A 41 -20.88 -22.81 5.30
CA MET A 41 -19.62 -22.14 4.97
C MET A 41 -19.09 -22.54 3.60
N GLU A 42 -19.08 -23.83 3.26
CA GLU A 42 -18.66 -24.32 1.95
C GLU A 42 -19.51 -23.70 0.81
N THR A 43 -20.83 -23.62 1.02
CA THR A 43 -21.75 -23.04 0.03
C THR A 43 -21.58 -21.52 -0.11
N HIS A 44 -21.33 -20.81 0.98
CA HIS A 44 -21.07 -19.36 0.96
C HIS A 44 -19.71 -19.03 0.36
N LEU A 45 -18.68 -19.83 0.62
CA LEU A 45 -17.36 -19.71 0.01
C LEU A 45 -17.43 -19.87 -1.52
N ALA A 46 -18.18 -20.86 -1.99
CA ALA A 46 -18.35 -21.10 -3.41
C ALA A 46 -18.95 -19.89 -4.16
N ILE A 47 -19.93 -19.20 -3.56
CA ILE A 47 -20.55 -18.03 -4.20
C ILE A 47 -19.69 -16.77 -4.08
N ILE A 48 -18.94 -16.59 -2.99
CA ILE A 48 -18.03 -15.43 -2.80
C ILE A 48 -17.04 -15.32 -3.95
N SER A 49 -16.57 -16.45 -4.47
CA SER A 49 -15.63 -16.49 -5.59
C SER A 49 -16.25 -16.15 -6.95
N THR A 50 -17.58 -15.98 -7.02
CA THR A 50 -18.26 -15.65 -8.28
C THR A 50 -18.21 -14.17 -8.63
N PRO A 51 -18.20 -13.79 -9.93
CA PRO A 51 -18.23 -12.40 -10.35
C PRO A 51 -19.42 -11.61 -9.77
N SER A 52 -20.57 -12.27 -9.55
CA SER A 52 -21.78 -11.63 -9.00
C SER A 52 -21.58 -11.08 -7.60
N VAL A 53 -20.79 -11.74 -6.76
CA VAL A 53 -20.44 -11.29 -5.41
C VAL A 53 -19.23 -10.36 -5.46
N GLN A 54 -18.21 -10.68 -6.26
CA GLN A 54 -16.99 -9.88 -6.41
C GLN A 54 -17.27 -8.43 -6.86
N THR A 55 -18.30 -8.23 -7.66
CA THR A 55 -18.73 -6.90 -8.13
C THR A 55 -19.79 -6.24 -7.24
N ASN A 56 -20.22 -6.91 -6.15
CA ASN A 56 -21.24 -6.43 -5.21
C ASN A 56 -20.66 -6.32 -3.80
N PRO A 57 -20.08 -5.16 -3.40
CA PRO A 57 -19.46 -4.99 -2.09
C PRO A 57 -20.38 -5.27 -0.91
N GLN A 58 -21.69 -4.96 -1.05
CA GLN A 58 -22.66 -5.20 0.02
C GLN A 58 -22.88 -6.70 0.23
N ALA A 59 -23.05 -7.46 -0.85
CA ALA A 59 -23.17 -8.92 -0.74
C ALA A 59 -21.91 -9.56 -0.16
N MET A 60 -20.74 -9.07 -0.56
CA MET A 60 -19.44 -9.52 -0.04
C MET A 60 -19.37 -9.35 1.48
N ILE A 61 -19.65 -8.14 1.98
CA ILE A 61 -19.60 -7.83 3.42
C ILE A 61 -20.61 -8.69 4.18
N THR A 62 -21.85 -8.82 3.65
CA THR A 62 -22.90 -9.61 4.27
C THR A 62 -22.50 -11.09 4.39
N LEU A 63 -22.00 -11.69 3.31
CA LEU A 63 -21.58 -13.10 3.30
C LEU A 63 -20.35 -13.35 4.17
N GLN A 64 -19.37 -12.45 4.18
CA GLN A 64 -18.21 -12.57 5.05
C GLN A 64 -18.61 -12.52 6.53
N GLY A 65 -19.46 -11.57 6.90
CA GLY A 65 -19.97 -11.48 8.26
C GLY A 65 -20.75 -12.73 8.66
N HIS A 66 -21.60 -13.24 7.78
CA HIS A 66 -22.41 -14.46 8.01
C HIS A 66 -21.53 -15.72 8.16
N ILE A 67 -20.47 -15.85 7.38
CA ILE A 67 -19.49 -16.95 7.55
C ILE A 67 -18.81 -16.86 8.93
N GLN A 68 -18.48 -15.64 9.41
CA GLN A 68 -17.92 -15.46 10.76
C GLN A 68 -18.90 -15.92 11.85
N GLU A 69 -20.21 -15.70 11.68
CA GLU A 69 -21.22 -16.24 12.59
C GLU A 69 -21.21 -17.77 12.60
N HIS A 70 -21.13 -18.43 11.43
CA HIS A 70 -21.01 -19.87 11.33
C HIS A 70 -19.73 -20.40 11.97
N ILE A 71 -18.58 -19.74 11.78
CA ILE A 71 -17.31 -20.10 12.41
C ILE A 71 -17.47 -20.05 13.94
N GLY A 72 -18.07 -18.99 14.48
CA GLY A 72 -18.31 -18.84 15.91
C GLY A 72 -19.14 -20.00 16.48
N LEU A 73 -20.27 -20.30 15.85
CA LEU A 73 -21.19 -21.37 16.30
C LEU A 73 -20.55 -22.78 16.15
N LEU A 74 -19.83 -23.03 15.06
CA LEU A 74 -19.11 -24.30 14.87
C LEU A 74 -18.00 -24.49 15.91
N ALA A 75 -17.23 -23.45 16.16
CA ALA A 75 -16.16 -23.49 17.17
C ALA A 75 -16.73 -23.72 18.59
N GLU A 76 -17.86 -23.10 18.92
CA GLU A 76 -18.54 -23.30 20.19
C GLU A 76 -19.03 -24.75 20.34
N GLN A 77 -19.67 -25.33 19.32
CA GLN A 77 -20.09 -26.73 19.30
C GLN A 77 -18.91 -27.68 19.48
N GLN A 78 -17.80 -27.45 18.74
CA GLN A 78 -16.61 -28.31 18.84
C GLN A 78 -15.93 -28.17 20.21
N ALA A 79 -15.80 -26.95 20.72
CA ALA A 79 -15.23 -26.70 22.04
C ALA A 79 -16.04 -27.41 23.14
N GLN A 80 -17.35 -27.29 23.07
CA GLN A 80 -18.25 -27.97 24.01
C GLN A 80 -18.06 -29.49 23.94
N GLN A 81 -18.04 -30.06 22.72
CA GLN A 81 -17.81 -31.48 22.55
C GLN A 81 -16.45 -31.93 23.12
N MET A 82 -15.38 -31.24 22.79
CA MET A 82 -14.01 -31.58 23.25
C MET A 82 -13.88 -31.52 24.77
N VAL A 83 -14.42 -30.47 25.42
CA VAL A 83 -14.35 -30.31 26.87
C VAL A 83 -15.21 -31.37 27.56
N MET A 84 -16.38 -31.69 27.01
CA MET A 84 -17.27 -32.74 27.53
C MET A 84 -16.69 -34.14 27.41
N GLU A 85 -16.01 -34.43 26.31
CA GLU A 85 -15.30 -35.72 26.14
C GLU A 85 -14.16 -35.88 27.16
N GLN A 86 -13.44 -34.78 27.46
CA GLN A 86 -12.36 -34.78 28.45
C GLN A 86 -12.88 -34.89 29.88
N ALA A 87 -14.00 -34.27 30.17
CA ALA A 87 -14.61 -34.25 31.52
C ALA A 87 -15.29 -35.58 31.92
N GLY A 88 -15.66 -36.37 30.92
CA GLY A 88 -16.32 -37.67 31.14
C GLY A 88 -17.83 -37.58 31.35
N PRO A 89 -18.52 -38.76 31.31
CA PRO A 89 -20.00 -38.81 31.32
C PRO A 89 -20.65 -38.38 32.63
N GLU A 90 -19.93 -38.44 33.75
CA GLU A 90 -20.48 -38.03 35.07
C GLU A 90 -20.80 -36.55 35.15
N VAL A 91 -20.03 -35.71 34.41
CA VAL A 91 -20.21 -34.27 34.41
C VAL A 91 -21.49 -33.85 33.67
N GLN A 92 -21.85 -34.60 32.62
CA GLN A 92 -23.07 -34.35 31.83
C GLN A 92 -24.38 -34.41 32.68
N GLN A 93 -24.35 -35.12 33.76
CA GLN A 93 -25.52 -35.30 34.67
C GLN A 93 -25.54 -34.29 35.80
N ASN A 94 -24.48 -33.48 35.96
CA ASN A 94 -24.38 -32.51 37.04
C ASN A 94 -24.35 -31.09 36.49
N PRO A 95 -25.45 -30.29 36.68
CA PRO A 95 -25.54 -28.92 36.18
C PRO A 95 -24.46 -27.98 36.75
N GLU A 96 -24.06 -28.17 38.01
CA GLU A 96 -23.03 -27.34 38.67
C GLU A 96 -21.65 -27.61 38.04
N ALA A 97 -21.34 -28.89 37.79
CA ALA A 97 -20.10 -29.26 37.09
C ALA A 97 -20.05 -28.73 35.66
N MET A 98 -21.19 -28.73 34.94
CA MET A 98 -21.31 -28.11 33.63
C MET A 98 -21.01 -26.61 33.67
N GLN A 99 -21.51 -25.90 34.63
CA GLN A 99 -21.26 -24.45 34.81
C GLN A 99 -19.78 -24.17 35.10
N MET A 100 -19.10 -25.03 35.85
CA MET A 100 -17.66 -24.91 36.11
C MET A 100 -16.79 -25.13 34.88
N LEU A 101 -17.28 -25.84 33.86
CA LEU A 101 -16.57 -26.07 32.59
C LEU A 101 -16.74 -24.92 31.59
N GLN A 102 -17.71 -24.03 31.80
CA GLN A 102 -18.00 -22.92 30.88
C GLN A 102 -16.75 -22.08 30.52
N PRO A 103 -15.88 -21.68 31.46
CA PRO A 103 -14.65 -20.93 31.08
C PRO A 103 -13.65 -21.74 30.27
N ALA A 104 -13.65 -23.07 30.38
CA ALA A 104 -12.80 -23.93 29.56
C ALA A 104 -13.36 -24.05 28.14
N ILE A 105 -14.69 -24.16 28.01
CA ILE A 105 -15.36 -24.16 26.69
C ILE A 105 -15.13 -22.84 25.97
N GLU A 106 -15.30 -21.69 26.63
CA GLU A 106 -15.06 -20.37 26.04
C GLU A 106 -13.63 -20.19 25.58
N ARG A 107 -12.66 -20.64 26.37
CA ARG A 107 -11.23 -20.60 25.97
C ARG A 107 -10.95 -21.46 24.76
N GLN A 108 -11.47 -22.68 24.75
CA GLN A 108 -11.31 -23.62 23.63
C GLN A 108 -12.00 -23.10 22.37
N ALA A 109 -13.20 -22.53 22.50
CA ALA A 109 -13.92 -21.90 21.39
C ALA A 109 -13.12 -20.71 20.80
N ALA A 110 -12.55 -19.87 21.64
CA ALA A 110 -11.72 -18.74 21.17
C ALA A 110 -10.49 -19.21 20.36
N MET A 111 -9.84 -20.29 20.78
CA MET A 111 -8.72 -20.87 20.03
C MET A 111 -9.18 -21.43 18.68
N LEU A 112 -10.30 -22.15 18.66
CA LEU A 112 -10.86 -22.71 17.43
C LEU A 112 -11.34 -21.62 16.47
N ILE A 113 -11.93 -20.52 16.97
CA ILE A 113 -12.33 -19.37 16.15
C ILE A 113 -11.11 -18.77 15.46
N ALA A 114 -10.01 -18.56 16.20
CA ALA A 114 -8.79 -18.00 15.62
C ALA A 114 -8.22 -18.90 14.50
N ASP A 115 -8.11 -20.21 14.76
CA ASP A 115 -7.61 -21.18 13.78
C ASP A 115 -8.51 -21.27 12.54
N MET A 116 -9.82 -21.40 12.73
CA MET A 116 -10.79 -21.46 11.62
C MET A 116 -10.84 -20.16 10.82
N THR A 117 -10.70 -19.01 11.48
CA THR A 117 -10.66 -17.70 10.79
C THR A 117 -9.41 -17.57 9.93
N GLU A 118 -8.27 -18.04 10.42
CA GLU A 118 -7.03 -18.06 9.64
C GLU A 118 -7.14 -18.99 8.43
N GLN A 119 -7.65 -20.21 8.60
CA GLN A 119 -7.91 -21.15 7.50
C GLN A 119 -8.88 -20.56 6.46
N TYR A 120 -9.92 -19.87 6.93
CA TYR A 120 -10.87 -19.19 6.07
C TYR A 120 -10.21 -18.07 5.26
N ALA A 121 -9.38 -17.23 5.90
CA ALA A 121 -8.64 -16.17 5.23
C ALA A 121 -7.73 -16.72 4.12
N GLN A 122 -7.02 -17.81 4.38
CA GLN A 122 -6.17 -18.48 3.39
C GLN A 122 -6.97 -19.02 2.19
N THR A 123 -8.24 -19.43 2.41
CA THR A 123 -9.12 -19.89 1.32
C THR A 123 -9.59 -18.74 0.43
N LEU A 124 -9.69 -17.52 0.99
CA LEU A 124 -10.07 -16.31 0.24
C LEU A 124 -8.89 -15.64 -0.46
N GLU A 125 -7.67 -15.96 -0.09
CA GLU A 125 -6.51 -15.48 -0.86
C GLU A 125 -6.67 -15.96 -2.31
N PRO A 126 -6.52 -15.06 -3.29
CA PRO A 126 -6.56 -15.45 -4.68
C PRO A 126 -5.52 -16.55 -4.87
N GLN A 127 -5.94 -17.79 -5.04
CA GLN A 127 -5.04 -18.81 -5.55
C GLN A 127 -4.59 -18.26 -6.91
N GLU A 128 -3.30 -17.99 -7.04
CA GLU A 128 -2.73 -17.68 -8.34
C GLU A 128 -3.14 -18.82 -9.26
N GLU A 129 -4.22 -18.61 -10.02
CA GLU A 129 -4.55 -19.53 -11.12
C GLU A 129 -3.25 -19.70 -11.90
N PRO A 130 -2.89 -20.94 -12.29
CA PRO A 130 -1.73 -21.15 -13.14
C PRO A 130 -1.91 -20.24 -14.35
N GLN A 131 -1.20 -19.10 -14.32
CA GLN A 131 -1.33 -18.07 -15.33
C GLN A 131 -1.10 -18.73 -16.68
N ASP A 132 -2.04 -18.56 -17.60
CA ASP A 132 -1.83 -18.99 -18.98
C ASP A 132 -0.41 -18.56 -19.37
N PRO A 133 0.46 -19.50 -19.81
CA PRO A 133 1.85 -19.18 -20.14
C PRO A 133 1.98 -17.96 -21.08
N LEU A 134 0.97 -17.71 -21.91
CA LEU A 134 0.89 -16.52 -22.77
C LEU A 134 0.71 -15.21 -21.97
N VAL A 135 -0.06 -15.24 -20.87
CA VAL A 135 -0.26 -14.07 -20.00
C VAL A 135 1.01 -13.79 -19.22
N ALA A 136 1.69 -14.82 -18.72
CA ALA A 136 2.97 -14.69 -18.03
C ALA A 136 4.07 -14.10 -18.95
N ILE A 137 4.16 -14.58 -20.20
CA ILE A 137 5.08 -14.06 -21.21
C ILE A 137 4.76 -12.59 -21.51
N ARG A 138 3.49 -12.23 -21.64
CA ARG A 138 3.08 -10.85 -21.94
C ARG A 138 3.35 -9.88 -20.78
N GLN A 139 3.19 -10.33 -19.55
CA GLN A 139 3.59 -9.56 -18.36
C GLN A 139 5.11 -9.35 -18.32
N GLN A 140 5.88 -10.38 -18.63
CA GLN A 140 7.34 -10.29 -18.70
C GLN A 140 7.81 -9.35 -19.80
N GLU A 141 7.18 -9.38 -20.99
CA GLU A 141 7.44 -8.40 -22.06
C GLU A 141 7.14 -6.95 -21.62
N LEU A 142 6.05 -6.72 -20.90
CA LEU A 142 5.69 -5.39 -20.39
C LEU A 142 6.69 -4.91 -19.36
N GLN A 143 7.16 -5.77 -18.47
CA GLN A 143 8.20 -5.44 -17.49
C GLN A 143 9.53 -5.09 -18.17
N LEU A 144 9.94 -5.85 -19.19
CA LEU A 144 11.15 -5.55 -19.97
C LEU A 144 11.04 -4.22 -20.72
N LYS A 145 9.88 -3.90 -21.30
CA LYS A 145 9.65 -2.61 -21.95
C LYS A 145 9.66 -1.45 -20.95
N ALA A 146 9.09 -1.63 -19.77
CA ALA A 146 9.14 -0.62 -18.71
C ALA A 146 10.58 -0.35 -18.25
N ALA A 147 11.37 -1.40 -18.03
CA ALA A 147 12.78 -1.28 -17.67
C ALA A 147 13.64 -0.62 -18.78
N ASP A 148 13.33 -0.87 -20.06
CA ASP A 148 14.03 -0.21 -21.19
C ASP A 148 13.67 1.28 -21.28
N LEU A 149 12.43 1.65 -21.00
CA LEU A 149 12.01 3.06 -20.93
C LEU A 149 12.67 3.79 -19.77
N ASP A 150 12.74 3.19 -18.58
CA ASP A 150 13.43 3.76 -17.43
C ASP A 150 14.91 3.98 -17.71
N ARG A 151 15.57 2.99 -18.32
CA ARG A 151 16.98 3.14 -18.71
C ARG A 151 17.17 4.29 -19.72
N LYS A 152 16.32 4.41 -20.73
CA LYS A 152 16.38 5.51 -21.70
C LYS A 152 16.13 6.88 -21.07
N SER A 153 15.23 6.95 -20.11
CA SER A 153 14.98 8.17 -19.34
C SER A 153 16.22 8.58 -18.54
N GLN A 154 16.86 7.65 -17.84
CA GLN A 154 18.11 7.91 -17.11
C GLN A 154 19.25 8.31 -18.03
N GLU A 155 19.42 7.64 -19.17
CA GLU A 155 20.43 8.02 -20.17
C GLU A 155 20.20 9.45 -20.71
N PHE A 156 18.95 9.84 -20.91
CA PHE A 156 18.59 11.19 -21.35
C PHE A 156 18.88 12.24 -20.27
N GLU A 157 18.55 11.98 -19.01
CA GLU A 157 18.87 12.88 -17.88
C GLU A 157 20.37 13.07 -17.70
N VAL A 158 21.14 11.99 -17.77
CA VAL A 158 22.61 12.05 -17.69
C VAL A 158 23.19 12.88 -18.85
N LYS A 159 22.66 12.72 -20.06
CA LYS A 159 23.09 13.48 -21.22
C LYS A 159 22.80 14.98 -21.09
N GLN A 160 21.60 15.34 -20.62
CA GLN A 160 21.25 16.73 -20.32
C GLN A 160 22.14 17.33 -19.22
N GLY A 161 22.43 16.57 -18.17
CA GLY A 161 23.35 17.00 -17.10
C GLY A 161 24.75 17.30 -17.65
N LEU A 162 25.31 16.42 -18.47
CA LEU A 162 26.63 16.61 -19.09
C LEU A 162 26.67 17.82 -20.07
N GLU A 163 25.58 18.06 -20.81
CA GLU A 163 25.48 19.23 -21.69
C GLU A 163 25.42 20.53 -20.85
N ALA A 164 24.63 20.56 -19.78
CA ALA A 164 24.54 21.70 -18.87
C ALA A 164 25.88 21.99 -18.17
N ASP A 165 26.60 20.98 -17.72
CA ASP A 165 27.92 21.12 -17.10
C ASP A 165 28.94 21.66 -18.10
N ARG A 166 28.90 21.22 -19.35
CA ARG A 166 29.75 21.72 -20.40
C ARG A 166 29.48 23.20 -20.71
N ASP A 167 28.21 23.58 -20.83
CA ASP A 167 27.82 24.97 -21.07
C ASP A 167 28.23 25.89 -19.92
N ALA A 168 28.07 25.41 -18.67
CA ALA A 168 28.52 26.13 -17.48
C ALA A 168 30.05 26.32 -17.47
N MET A 169 30.82 25.32 -17.87
CA MET A 169 32.26 25.37 -17.94
C MET A 169 32.75 26.33 -19.08
N ASP A 170 32.09 26.29 -20.23
CA ASP A 170 32.36 27.21 -21.31
C ASP A 170 32.07 28.67 -20.94
N ALA A 171 30.99 28.93 -20.23
CA ALA A 171 30.66 30.24 -19.68
C ALA A 171 31.69 30.73 -18.63
N GLN A 172 32.18 29.85 -17.75
CA GLN A 172 33.26 30.18 -16.83
C GLN A 172 34.57 30.55 -17.54
N LEU A 173 34.93 29.78 -18.57
CA LEU A 173 36.11 30.06 -19.36
C LEU A 173 35.99 31.42 -20.11
N ALA A 174 34.83 31.72 -20.66
CA ALA A 174 34.55 33.02 -21.29
C ALA A 174 34.70 34.18 -20.33
N ASN A 175 34.13 34.06 -19.15
CA ASN A 175 34.25 35.08 -18.09
C ASN A 175 35.72 35.26 -17.67
N ARG A 176 36.47 34.20 -17.49
CA ARG A 176 37.89 34.30 -17.14
C ARG A 176 38.72 34.96 -18.23
N ARG A 177 38.38 34.76 -19.48
CA ARG A 177 39.04 35.49 -20.58
C ARG A 177 38.76 36.96 -20.54
N ILE A 178 37.54 37.39 -20.22
CA ILE A 178 37.16 38.80 -20.07
C ILE A 178 37.94 39.41 -18.90
N GLU A 179 37.97 38.78 -17.73
CA GLU A 179 38.75 39.27 -16.58
C GLU A 179 40.25 39.47 -16.94
N LEU A 180 40.85 38.52 -17.60
CA LEU A 180 42.27 38.62 -18.04
C LEU A 180 42.49 39.76 -19.05
N GLN A 181 41.53 40.02 -19.94
CA GLN A 181 41.59 41.16 -20.87
C GLN A 181 41.46 42.52 -20.13
N GLU A 182 40.58 42.59 -19.14
CA GLU A 182 40.41 43.78 -18.31
C GLU A 182 41.66 44.06 -17.47
N GLU A 183 42.25 43.04 -16.81
CA GLU A 183 43.52 43.14 -16.10
C GLU A 183 44.66 43.65 -17.04
N ALA A 184 44.77 43.08 -18.22
CA ALA A 184 45.80 43.50 -19.19
C ALA A 184 45.58 44.92 -19.70
N LEU A 185 44.34 45.37 -19.83
CA LEU A 185 44.00 46.73 -20.20
C LEU A 185 44.34 47.72 -19.06
N ALA A 186 43.99 47.35 -17.83
CA ALA A 186 44.31 48.15 -16.62
C ALA A 186 45.84 48.32 -16.46
N ASP A 187 46.62 47.23 -16.70
CA ASP A 187 48.07 47.31 -16.64
C ASP A 187 48.64 48.26 -17.72
N LYS A 188 48.12 48.18 -18.96
CA LYS A 188 48.53 49.07 -20.06
C LYS A 188 48.22 50.56 -19.72
N THR A 189 47.04 50.83 -19.13
CA THR A 189 46.66 52.20 -18.70
C THR A 189 47.58 52.69 -17.59
N ARG A 190 47.88 51.88 -16.61
CA ARG A 190 48.82 52.20 -15.53
C ARG A 190 50.22 52.52 -16.06
N VAL A 191 50.75 51.70 -16.96
CA VAL A 191 52.05 51.96 -17.57
C VAL A 191 52.03 53.23 -18.39
N ALA A 192 50.94 53.57 -19.08
CA ALA A 192 50.82 54.83 -19.83
C ALA A 192 50.77 56.05 -18.90
N GLU A 193 50.07 55.96 -17.79
CA GLU A 193 50.00 57.00 -16.76
C GLU A 193 51.37 57.25 -16.10
N ASP A 194 52.08 56.16 -15.75
CA ASP A 194 53.41 56.24 -15.19
C ASP A 194 54.42 56.92 -16.19
N ARG A 195 54.29 56.65 -17.47
CA ARG A 195 55.08 57.31 -18.50
C ARG A 195 54.78 58.81 -18.57
N VAL A 196 53.51 59.20 -18.56
CA VAL A 196 53.07 60.59 -18.57
C VAL A 196 53.58 61.30 -17.34
N GLN A 197 53.47 60.67 -16.16
CA GLN A 197 53.96 61.26 -14.90
C GLN A 197 55.48 61.41 -14.94
N THR A 198 56.24 60.42 -15.41
CA THR A 198 57.71 60.53 -15.56
C THR A 198 58.12 61.65 -16.50
N GLN A 199 57.40 61.80 -17.65
CA GLN A 199 57.64 62.94 -18.55
C GLN A 199 57.39 64.30 -17.90
N ARG A 200 56.32 64.45 -17.07
CA ARG A 200 56.04 65.67 -16.32
C ARG A 200 57.12 65.97 -15.29
N ASP A 201 57.59 64.99 -14.57
CA ASP A 201 58.65 65.11 -13.59
C ASP A 201 59.97 65.53 -14.22
N ILE A 202 60.33 64.94 -15.37
CA ILE A 202 61.49 65.35 -16.17
C ILE A 202 61.34 66.83 -16.66
N ALA A 203 60.18 67.22 -17.17
CA ALA A 203 59.93 68.58 -17.63
C ALA A 203 60.03 69.59 -16.47
N ALA A 204 59.48 69.24 -15.28
CA ALA A 204 59.58 70.05 -14.08
C ALA A 204 61.04 70.25 -13.61
N LEU A 205 61.83 69.19 -13.64
CA LEU A 205 63.23 69.16 -13.30
C LEU A 205 64.03 70.06 -14.27
N ASN A 206 63.80 69.95 -15.58
CA ASN A 206 64.43 70.77 -16.59
C ASN A 206 64.06 72.32 -16.47
N ALA A 207 62.81 72.58 -16.09
CA ALA A 207 62.40 73.98 -15.84
C ALA A 207 63.12 74.59 -14.64
N ARG A 208 63.31 73.78 -13.55
CA ARG A 208 64.05 74.20 -12.38
C ARG A 208 65.56 74.53 -12.69
N MET A 209 66.17 73.63 -13.50
CA MET A 209 67.57 73.86 -13.88
C MET A 209 67.78 75.07 -14.76
N LYS A 210 66.83 75.48 -15.59
CA LYS A 210 66.90 76.71 -16.43
C LYS A 210 66.60 78.00 -15.70
N GLY A 211 65.97 77.99 -14.52
CA GLY A 211 65.61 79.16 -13.72
C GLY A 211 66.66 79.54 -12.70
N THR A 212 67.79 78.83 -12.58
CA THR A 212 68.90 79.09 -11.64
C THR A 212 70.19 79.59 -12.29
N GLY A 213 70.11 80.20 -13.53
CA GLY A 213 71.22 80.81 -14.25
C GLY A 213 71.12 82.33 -14.31
#